data_96ebac7b35c698c3ded4d97c8d7d0270
#
_entry.id   96ebac7b35c698c3ded4d97c8d7d0270
#
_cell.length_a   1.000
_cell.length_b   1.000
_cell.length_c   1.000
_cell.angle_alpha   90.00
_cell.angle_beta   90.00
_cell.angle_gamma   90.00
#
_symmetry.space_group_name_H-M   'P 1'
#
loop_
_entity.id
_entity.type
_entity.pdbx_description
1 polymer ?
#
loop_
_entity_poly.entity_id
_entity_poly.type
_entity_poly.pdbx_seq_one_letter_code
_entity_poly.pdbx_strand_id
1 'polypeptide(L)'
;LKGKPFDKIMFTKTYEGITFDPIYTWRTGPSATDKILPTDDYPGMGDFLRGATVNGYKCAPWGIAQACDETLPKENNELLKHEIDRGSTVYNVRIDTATADGIDVMDAEKPGDIGVSITALEDMHTLLDGLDMEKIPFMMYAGTSSLRMLALVAATLKAKGKDVSKVKGVIGANPIAQLIKRGKLNQPLEELYDEMAESIRWTRKNAPQLRTIFVRSDIFSNGGANAVQEVAYTFAIAVEYIREMQKRGIDIHDIAQSLQFAFNTGATFYIEIAKLRAARQVWSNIMKAFGAEEKDRSCKIHARPAMFTKTIFDIGVNMLRETTQIFSAVVGGVDSYE
;
A
#
# COMPACT_ATOMS: atom_id res chain seq x y z
N LEU A 1 -39.28 -16.24 -9.04
CA LEU A 1 -38.79 -16.99 -7.86
C LEU A 1 -39.02 -18.52 -7.99
N LYS A 2 -39.71 -18.99 -9.04
CA LYS A 2 -40.02 -20.43 -9.29
C LYS A 2 -40.48 -21.18 -8.04
N GLY A 3 -41.37 -20.54 -7.23
CA GLY A 3 -41.92 -21.12 -6.00
C GLY A 3 -41.02 -21.17 -4.78
N LYS A 4 -39.79 -20.64 -4.86
CA LYS A 4 -38.89 -20.57 -3.69
C LYS A 4 -39.19 -19.30 -2.85
N PRO A 5 -38.99 -19.36 -1.53
CA PRO A 5 -39.19 -18.20 -0.65
C PRO A 5 -38.31 -17.01 -1.08
N PHE A 6 -38.86 -15.80 -0.99
CA PHE A 6 -38.19 -14.55 -1.41
C PHE A 6 -36.84 -14.35 -0.72
N ASP A 7 -36.83 -14.50 0.59
CA ASP A 7 -35.65 -14.31 1.46
C ASP A 7 -34.53 -15.32 1.20
N LYS A 8 -34.83 -16.52 0.68
CA LYS A 8 -33.80 -17.51 0.33
C LYS A 8 -33.10 -17.23 -0.99
N ILE A 9 -33.70 -16.42 -1.87
CA ILE A 9 -33.15 -16.17 -3.22
C ILE A 9 -32.63 -14.76 -3.38
N MET A 10 -33.31 -13.79 -2.79
CA MET A 10 -33.06 -12.39 -3.05
C MET A 10 -32.04 -11.77 -2.07
N PHE A 11 -31.82 -12.39 -0.90
CA PHE A 11 -30.79 -11.93 0.04
C PHE A 11 -29.46 -12.62 -0.24
N THR A 12 -28.39 -11.83 -0.27
CA THR A 12 -27.03 -12.34 -0.49
C THR A 12 -26.25 -12.32 0.82
N LYS A 13 -25.82 -13.49 1.27
CA LYS A 13 -24.91 -13.61 2.42
C LYS A 13 -23.48 -13.55 1.93
N THR A 14 -22.68 -12.66 2.51
CA THR A 14 -21.26 -12.52 2.19
C THR A 14 -20.38 -13.34 3.14
N TYR A 15 -19.12 -13.53 2.76
CA TYR A 15 -18.12 -14.20 3.60
C TYR A 15 -17.75 -13.38 4.85
N GLU A 16 -18.04 -12.08 4.85
CA GLU A 16 -17.88 -11.19 6.00
C GLU A 16 -18.98 -11.35 7.05
N GLY A 17 -19.97 -12.20 6.80
CA GLY A 17 -21.15 -12.36 7.67
C GLY A 17 -22.20 -11.28 7.49
N ILE A 18 -22.08 -10.45 6.46
CA ILE A 18 -23.06 -9.40 6.12
C ILE A 18 -24.12 -10.00 5.20
N THR A 19 -25.40 -9.67 5.42
CA THR A 19 -26.47 -10.02 4.52
C THR A 19 -26.91 -8.79 3.75
N PHE A 20 -26.83 -8.85 2.41
CA PHE A 20 -27.34 -7.80 1.56
C PHE A 20 -28.81 -8.01 1.24
N ASP A 21 -29.58 -6.94 1.39
CA ASP A 21 -30.94 -6.85 0.89
C ASP A 21 -30.95 -6.79 -0.65
N PRO A 22 -32.00 -7.26 -1.29
CA PRO A 22 -32.11 -7.24 -2.76
C PRO A 22 -32.14 -5.82 -3.35
N ILE A 23 -32.51 -4.82 -2.56
CA ILE A 23 -32.55 -3.42 -2.95
C ILE A 23 -32.38 -2.51 -1.72
N TYR A 24 -31.63 -1.45 -1.88
CA TYR A 24 -31.47 -0.40 -0.88
C TYR A 24 -32.04 0.90 -1.40
N THR A 25 -32.82 1.58 -0.58
CA THR A 25 -33.32 2.92 -0.84
C THR A 25 -32.98 3.82 0.35
N TRP A 26 -33.08 5.12 0.18
CA TRP A 26 -32.90 6.05 1.29
C TRP A 26 -33.94 5.85 2.43
N ARG A 27 -35.03 5.13 2.16
CA ARG A 27 -36.10 4.81 3.16
C ARG A 27 -35.94 3.44 3.81
N THR A 28 -35.22 2.53 3.19
CA THR A 28 -35.17 1.12 3.61
C THR A 28 -33.76 0.63 3.93
N GLY A 29 -32.74 1.45 3.65
CA GLY A 29 -31.36 1.12 4.02
C GLY A 29 -31.07 1.40 5.51
N PRO A 30 -29.95 0.89 6.03
CA PRO A 30 -29.49 1.17 7.40
C PRO A 30 -29.44 2.65 7.74
N SER A 31 -29.13 3.49 6.77
CA SER A 31 -29.12 4.95 6.90
C SER A 31 -30.49 5.60 7.07
N ALA A 32 -31.58 4.84 6.85
CA ALA A 32 -32.93 5.37 6.97
C ALA A 32 -33.45 5.33 8.42
N THR A 33 -32.98 4.36 9.19
CA THR A 33 -33.47 4.12 10.57
C THR A 33 -32.41 4.41 11.63
N ASP A 34 -31.15 4.23 11.27
CA ASP A 34 -30.04 4.39 12.19
C ASP A 34 -29.17 5.52 11.67
N LYS A 35 -28.87 6.47 12.51
CA LYS A 35 -27.86 7.52 12.31
C LYS A 35 -26.44 6.92 12.23
N ILE A 36 -26.29 5.82 11.47
CA ILE A 36 -25.09 4.97 11.44
C ILE A 36 -23.95 5.66 10.71
N LEU A 37 -24.24 6.65 9.89
CA LEU A 37 -23.20 7.43 9.24
C LEU A 37 -23.41 8.92 9.53
N PRO A 38 -22.90 9.43 10.62
CA PRO A 38 -22.74 10.87 10.79
C PRO A 38 -21.62 11.33 9.84
N THR A 39 -21.91 11.37 8.57
CA THR A 39 -20.93 11.77 7.57
C THR A 39 -21.26 13.14 7.03
N ASP A 40 -21.49 14.05 7.92
CA ASP A 40 -21.43 15.48 7.62
C ASP A 40 -20.00 15.96 7.48
N ASP A 41 -19.03 15.11 7.84
CA ASP A 41 -17.61 15.41 7.70
C ASP A 41 -17.18 15.48 6.24
N TYR A 42 -16.45 16.52 5.91
CA TYR A 42 -15.82 16.64 4.60
C TYR A 42 -14.60 15.71 4.47
N PRO A 43 -14.14 15.39 3.23
CA PRO A 43 -12.88 14.69 3.03
C PRO A 43 -11.74 15.35 3.82
N GLY A 44 -10.86 14.56 4.41
CA GLY A 44 -9.72 15.05 5.20
C GLY A 44 -10.06 15.56 6.61
N MET A 45 -11.29 15.36 7.09
CA MET A 45 -11.74 15.75 8.42
C MET A 45 -12.32 14.56 9.18
N GLY A 46 -12.42 14.70 10.48
CA GLY A 46 -13.02 13.70 11.38
C GLY A 46 -12.32 12.36 11.32
N ASP A 47 -13.08 11.32 10.98
CA ASP A 47 -12.57 9.95 10.85
C ASP A 47 -11.93 9.63 9.48
N PHE A 48 -11.78 10.63 8.62
CA PHE A 48 -11.20 10.51 7.27
C PHE A 48 -11.95 9.54 6.34
N LEU A 49 -13.19 9.17 6.67
CA LEU A 49 -13.99 8.19 5.95
C LEU A 49 -14.07 8.48 4.43
N ARG A 50 -14.15 9.78 4.07
CA ARG A 50 -14.31 10.25 2.69
C ARG A 50 -13.00 10.57 1.97
N GLY A 51 -11.85 10.33 2.60
CA GLY A 51 -10.52 10.59 2.03
C GLY A 51 -9.56 11.26 3.00
N ALA A 52 -8.28 11.21 2.69
CA ALA A 52 -7.21 11.71 3.55
C ALA A 52 -6.98 13.23 3.44
N THR A 53 -7.48 13.89 2.39
CA THR A 53 -7.26 15.32 2.13
C THR A 53 -8.56 16.06 1.86
N VAL A 54 -8.65 17.30 2.31
CA VAL A 54 -9.84 18.17 2.18
C VAL A 54 -10.24 18.35 0.71
N ASN A 55 -9.28 18.54 -0.17
CA ASN A 55 -9.55 18.75 -1.60
C ASN A 55 -9.86 17.47 -2.37
N GLY A 56 -9.65 16.28 -1.76
CA GLY A 56 -9.82 15.01 -2.45
C GLY A 56 -9.07 14.99 -3.78
N TYR A 57 -9.70 14.49 -4.83
CA TYR A 57 -9.12 14.41 -6.17
C TYR A 57 -9.24 15.70 -7.02
N LYS A 58 -9.80 16.78 -6.47
CA LYS A 58 -9.96 18.03 -7.23
C LYS A 58 -8.62 18.69 -7.59
N CYS A 59 -7.64 18.63 -6.69
CA CYS A 59 -6.34 19.25 -6.89
C CYS A 59 -5.26 18.27 -7.30
N ALA A 60 -5.39 17.01 -6.90
CA ALA A 60 -4.46 15.93 -7.25
C ALA A 60 -5.25 14.64 -7.43
N PRO A 61 -5.35 14.09 -8.64
CA PRO A 61 -5.93 12.78 -8.86
C PRO A 61 -5.12 11.71 -8.14
N TRP A 62 -5.68 10.49 -8.04
CA TRP A 62 -4.90 9.35 -7.52
C TRP A 62 -3.66 9.12 -8.37
N GLY A 63 -2.58 8.66 -7.74
CA GLY A 63 -1.36 8.30 -8.44
C GLY A 63 -1.56 7.02 -9.27
N ILE A 64 -1.17 7.05 -10.53
CA ILE A 64 -1.10 5.87 -11.40
C ILE A 64 0.30 5.31 -11.22
N ALA A 65 0.40 4.09 -10.67
CA ALA A 65 1.65 3.48 -10.22
C ALA A 65 1.84 2.11 -10.90
N GLN A 66 2.03 2.10 -12.22
CA GLN A 66 2.30 0.88 -12.97
C GLN A 66 3.55 0.20 -12.39
N ALA A 67 3.43 -1.07 -12.00
CA ALA A 67 4.57 -1.82 -11.49
C ALA A 67 5.56 -2.15 -12.61
N CYS A 68 6.84 -1.81 -12.38
CA CYS A 68 7.94 -2.12 -13.29
C CYS A 68 8.77 -3.24 -12.67
N ASP A 69 8.79 -4.39 -13.33
CA ASP A 69 9.32 -5.66 -12.81
C ASP A 69 10.37 -6.33 -13.71
N GLU A 70 10.98 -5.56 -14.61
CA GLU A 70 12.12 -6.03 -15.40
C GLU A 70 13.31 -6.37 -14.49
N THR A 71 14.02 -7.42 -14.86
CA THR A 71 15.07 -8.03 -14.03
C THR A 71 16.33 -7.18 -13.92
N LEU A 72 16.76 -6.56 -15.03
CA LEU A 72 17.98 -5.78 -15.07
C LEU A 72 17.74 -4.31 -14.78
N PRO A 73 18.63 -3.62 -14.04
CA PRO A 73 18.47 -2.20 -13.69
C PRO A 73 18.25 -1.28 -14.90
N LYS A 74 18.94 -1.54 -16.02
CA LYS A 74 18.82 -0.74 -17.24
C LYS A 74 17.43 -0.94 -17.89
N GLU A 75 17.00 -2.16 -18.03
CA GLU A 75 15.69 -2.50 -18.64
C GLU A 75 14.54 -1.96 -17.79
N ASN A 76 14.65 -2.08 -16.47
CA ASN A 76 13.68 -1.53 -15.53
C ASN A 76 13.63 0.01 -15.59
N ASN A 77 14.78 0.68 -15.73
CA ASN A 77 14.87 2.12 -15.94
C ASN A 77 14.15 2.56 -17.24
N GLU A 78 14.38 1.83 -18.33
CA GLU A 78 13.73 2.09 -19.62
C GLU A 78 12.21 1.89 -19.51
N LEU A 79 11.75 0.83 -18.81
CA LEU A 79 10.35 0.59 -18.54
C LEU A 79 9.73 1.70 -17.67
N LEU A 80 10.40 2.14 -16.60
CA LEU A 80 9.93 3.24 -15.76
C LEU A 80 9.69 4.54 -16.56
N LYS A 81 10.63 4.88 -17.45
CA LYS A 81 10.49 6.04 -18.34
C LYS A 81 9.32 5.87 -19.31
N HIS A 82 9.23 4.70 -19.93
CA HIS A 82 8.14 4.37 -20.86
C HIS A 82 6.76 4.50 -20.18
N GLU A 83 6.60 3.98 -18.97
CA GLU A 83 5.34 4.04 -18.24
C GLU A 83 4.97 5.48 -17.85
N ILE A 84 5.92 6.32 -17.47
CA ILE A 84 5.69 7.76 -17.23
C ILE A 84 5.24 8.46 -18.50
N ASP A 85 5.87 8.19 -19.64
CA ASP A 85 5.48 8.76 -20.93
C ASP A 85 4.07 8.30 -21.37
N ARG A 86 3.61 7.15 -20.89
CA ARG A 86 2.27 6.60 -21.13
C ARG A 86 1.23 7.02 -20.11
N GLY A 87 1.59 7.80 -19.10
CA GLY A 87 0.63 8.42 -18.17
C GLY A 87 0.70 7.90 -16.74
N SER A 88 1.66 7.03 -16.41
CA SER A 88 1.98 6.73 -15.01
C SER A 88 2.48 8.00 -14.32
N THR A 89 2.12 8.19 -13.06
CA THR A 89 2.48 9.38 -12.28
C THR A 89 3.34 9.06 -11.06
N VAL A 90 3.72 7.80 -10.91
CA VAL A 90 4.56 7.29 -9.82
C VAL A 90 5.55 6.29 -10.40
N TYR A 91 6.83 6.42 -10.05
CA TYR A 91 7.80 5.36 -10.30
C TYR A 91 7.56 4.21 -9.32
N ASN A 92 7.02 3.09 -9.78
CA ASN A 92 6.76 1.92 -8.95
C ASN A 92 7.72 0.78 -9.31
N VAL A 93 8.78 0.67 -8.53
CA VAL A 93 9.84 -0.32 -8.72
C VAL A 93 9.52 -1.58 -7.93
N ARG A 94 9.42 -2.69 -8.63
CA ARG A 94 9.37 -4.02 -8.02
C ARG A 94 10.80 -4.60 -8.01
N ILE A 95 11.32 -4.87 -6.82
CA ILE A 95 12.59 -5.57 -6.64
C ILE A 95 12.38 -7.08 -6.56
N ASP A 96 13.41 -7.85 -6.87
CA ASP A 96 13.38 -9.30 -6.80
C ASP A 96 13.34 -9.82 -5.35
N THR A 97 13.11 -11.11 -5.21
CA THR A 97 13.04 -11.78 -3.92
C THR A 97 14.34 -11.67 -3.13
N ALA A 98 15.48 -11.88 -3.79
CA ALA A 98 16.79 -11.83 -3.15
C ALA A 98 17.09 -10.43 -2.57
N THR A 99 16.89 -9.39 -3.36
CA THR A 99 17.03 -7.99 -2.91
C THR A 99 16.10 -7.68 -1.74
N ALA A 100 14.82 -8.09 -1.83
CA ALA A 100 13.83 -7.83 -0.77
C ALA A 100 14.14 -8.58 0.54
N ASP A 101 14.75 -9.74 0.47
CA ASP A 101 15.15 -10.57 1.62
C ASP A 101 16.59 -10.26 2.11
N GLY A 102 17.29 -9.33 1.43
CA GLY A 102 18.66 -8.95 1.78
C GLY A 102 19.69 -10.07 1.56
N ILE A 103 19.46 -10.92 0.55
CA ILE A 103 20.34 -12.02 0.13
C ILE A 103 21.23 -11.50 -1.01
N ASP A 104 22.52 -11.83 -0.95
CA ASP A 104 23.45 -11.55 -2.06
C ASP A 104 23.02 -12.30 -3.32
N VAL A 105 23.17 -11.67 -4.49
CA VAL A 105 22.78 -12.26 -5.77
C VAL A 105 23.52 -13.58 -6.05
N MET A 106 24.75 -13.72 -5.56
CA MET A 106 25.54 -14.96 -5.71
C MET A 106 24.99 -16.12 -4.88
N ASP A 107 24.26 -15.83 -3.80
CA ASP A 107 23.64 -16.81 -2.92
C ASP A 107 22.13 -16.99 -3.24
N ALA A 108 21.62 -16.21 -4.17
CA ALA A 108 20.20 -16.25 -4.55
C ALA A 108 19.89 -17.47 -5.43
N GLU A 109 18.83 -18.18 -5.09
CA GLU A 109 18.35 -19.33 -5.89
C GLU A 109 17.86 -18.89 -7.28
N LYS A 110 17.16 -17.75 -7.36
CA LYS A 110 16.59 -17.20 -8.59
C LYS A 110 16.69 -15.68 -8.60
N PRO A 111 17.86 -15.10 -8.93
CA PRO A 111 17.98 -13.65 -9.08
C PRO A 111 17.04 -13.12 -10.16
N GLY A 112 16.40 -11.98 -9.90
CA GLY A 112 15.50 -11.35 -10.86
C GLY A 112 14.15 -12.08 -11.07
N ASP A 113 13.69 -12.88 -10.11
CA ASP A 113 12.51 -13.74 -10.24
C ASP A 113 11.19 -12.98 -10.44
N ILE A 114 11.03 -11.82 -9.81
CA ILE A 114 9.78 -11.04 -9.80
C ILE A 114 10.01 -9.52 -9.96
N GLY A 115 11.21 -9.11 -10.30
CA GLY A 115 11.57 -7.70 -10.40
C GLY A 115 13.06 -7.46 -10.49
N VAL A 116 13.50 -6.21 -10.37
CA VAL A 116 14.88 -5.83 -10.56
C VAL A 116 15.77 -6.32 -9.41
N SER A 117 16.90 -6.92 -9.78
CA SER A 117 17.95 -7.31 -8.85
C SER A 117 18.88 -6.13 -8.60
N ILE A 118 19.04 -5.73 -7.34
CA ILE A 118 19.92 -4.64 -6.90
C ILE A 118 20.95 -5.20 -5.94
N THR A 119 22.19 -5.23 -6.38
CA THR A 119 23.30 -5.79 -5.63
C THR A 119 24.28 -4.72 -5.14
N ALA A 120 24.49 -3.69 -5.98
CA ALA A 120 25.49 -2.67 -5.74
C ALA A 120 24.94 -1.25 -6.00
N LEU A 121 25.76 -0.25 -5.63
CA LEU A 121 25.42 1.15 -5.87
C LEU A 121 25.31 1.47 -7.38
N GLU A 122 26.10 0.80 -8.20
CA GLU A 122 26.09 0.93 -9.65
C GLU A 122 24.77 0.50 -10.28
N ASP A 123 24.13 -0.53 -9.72
CA ASP A 123 22.80 -0.97 -10.14
C ASP A 123 21.76 0.11 -9.85
N MET A 124 21.83 0.71 -8.64
CA MET A 124 20.94 1.80 -8.27
C MET A 124 21.21 3.07 -9.09
N HIS A 125 22.47 3.37 -9.42
CA HIS A 125 22.83 4.46 -10.34
C HIS A 125 22.21 4.26 -11.72
N THR A 126 22.25 3.03 -12.23
CA THR A 126 21.69 2.65 -13.53
C THR A 126 20.16 2.71 -13.49
N LEU A 127 19.53 2.15 -12.45
CA LEU A 127 18.07 2.14 -12.28
C LEU A 127 17.49 3.56 -12.19
N LEU A 128 18.15 4.48 -11.49
CA LEU A 128 17.67 5.84 -11.29
C LEU A 128 18.22 6.84 -12.34
N ASP A 129 18.84 6.36 -13.42
CA ASP A 129 19.43 7.26 -14.40
C ASP A 129 18.36 8.05 -15.18
N GLY A 130 18.48 9.38 -15.16
CA GLY A 130 17.56 10.28 -15.85
C GLY A 130 16.14 10.37 -15.24
N LEU A 131 15.84 9.71 -14.11
CA LEU A 131 14.56 9.84 -13.42
C LEU A 131 14.47 11.16 -12.62
N ASP A 132 13.33 11.84 -12.70
CA ASP A 132 13.08 13.07 -11.94
C ASP A 132 12.44 12.77 -10.58
N MET A 133 13.25 12.24 -9.65
CA MET A 133 12.83 11.85 -8.31
C MET A 133 12.40 13.04 -7.42
N GLU A 134 12.71 14.28 -7.81
CA GLU A 134 12.29 15.48 -7.07
C GLU A 134 10.83 15.85 -7.38
N LYS A 135 10.33 15.49 -8.56
CA LYS A 135 8.96 15.81 -8.98
C LYS A 135 8.02 14.62 -8.91
N ILE A 136 8.46 13.46 -9.40
CA ILE A 136 7.64 12.25 -9.52
C ILE A 136 7.85 11.39 -8.28
N PRO A 137 6.78 11.01 -7.56
CA PRO A 137 6.89 10.13 -6.41
C PRO A 137 7.51 8.76 -6.75
N PHE A 138 8.24 8.20 -5.79
CA PHE A 138 8.91 6.92 -5.93
C PHE A 138 8.30 5.89 -4.96
N MET A 139 8.06 4.69 -5.44
CA MET A 139 7.51 3.59 -4.65
C MET A 139 8.37 2.34 -4.82
N MET A 140 8.79 1.77 -3.70
CA MET A 140 9.52 0.50 -3.64
C MET A 140 9.10 -0.27 -2.38
N TYR A 141 8.60 -1.47 -2.56
CA TYR A 141 8.40 -2.40 -1.45
C TYR A 141 9.71 -3.16 -1.24
N ALA A 142 10.41 -2.86 -0.15
CA ALA A 142 11.77 -3.34 0.08
C ALA A 142 11.88 -4.49 1.12
N GLY A 143 10.74 -5.03 1.59
CA GLY A 143 10.74 -6.20 2.47
C GLY A 143 11.55 -6.01 3.75
N THR A 144 12.64 -6.74 3.91
CA THR A 144 13.59 -6.62 5.02
C THR A 144 14.80 -5.74 4.69
N SER A 145 15.01 -5.34 3.42
CA SER A 145 16.19 -4.55 3.01
C SER A 145 15.93 -3.05 2.85
N SER A 146 14.88 -2.53 3.49
CA SER A 146 14.45 -1.14 3.32
C SER A 146 15.54 -0.12 3.67
N LEU A 147 16.28 -0.29 4.76
CA LEU A 147 17.36 0.62 5.15
C LEU A 147 18.48 0.63 4.10
N ARG A 148 18.84 -0.55 3.58
CA ARG A 148 19.86 -0.70 2.54
C ARG A 148 19.43 -0.02 1.24
N MET A 149 18.19 -0.26 0.79
CA MET A 149 17.62 0.39 -0.40
C MET A 149 17.53 1.90 -0.24
N LEU A 150 17.11 2.37 0.94
CA LEU A 150 17.10 3.80 1.27
C LEU A 150 18.49 4.42 1.16
N ALA A 151 19.51 3.75 1.68
CA ALA A 151 20.90 4.21 1.62
C ALA A 151 21.42 4.29 0.18
N LEU A 152 21.16 3.26 -0.65
CA LEU A 152 21.56 3.24 -2.06
C LEU A 152 20.86 4.35 -2.87
N VAL A 153 19.57 4.56 -2.67
CA VAL A 153 18.82 5.66 -3.31
C VAL A 153 19.38 7.01 -2.88
N ALA A 154 19.58 7.22 -1.59
CA ALA A 154 20.11 8.49 -1.07
C ALA A 154 21.54 8.78 -1.60
N ALA A 155 22.42 7.77 -1.61
CA ALA A 155 23.77 7.88 -2.14
C ALA A 155 23.77 8.22 -3.64
N THR A 156 22.92 7.54 -4.40
CA THR A 156 22.74 7.80 -5.84
C THR A 156 22.29 9.23 -6.11
N LEU A 157 21.27 9.70 -5.42
CA LEU A 157 20.75 11.05 -5.59
C LEU A 157 21.79 12.11 -5.21
N LYS A 158 22.51 11.89 -4.11
CA LYS A 158 23.59 12.78 -3.69
C LYS A 158 24.71 12.83 -4.73
N ALA A 159 25.13 11.68 -5.27
CA ALA A 159 26.16 11.62 -6.32
C ALA A 159 25.73 12.35 -7.61
N LYS A 160 24.42 12.34 -7.91
CA LYS A 160 23.83 13.07 -9.05
C LYS A 160 23.48 14.54 -8.74
N GLY A 161 23.86 15.06 -7.57
CA GLY A 161 23.57 16.45 -7.16
C GLY A 161 22.09 16.76 -6.97
N LYS A 162 21.27 15.75 -6.69
CA LYS A 162 19.84 15.91 -6.46
C LYS A 162 19.52 16.15 -4.98
N ASP A 163 18.45 16.89 -4.75
CA ASP A 163 17.99 17.23 -3.40
C ASP A 163 17.10 16.11 -2.83
N VAL A 164 17.65 15.28 -1.95
CA VAL A 164 16.95 14.17 -1.32
C VAL A 164 15.73 14.63 -0.50
N SER A 165 15.74 15.87 0.00
CA SER A 165 14.62 16.41 0.80
C SER A 165 13.32 16.58 0.01
N LYS A 166 13.41 16.62 -1.32
CA LYS A 166 12.26 16.71 -2.22
C LYS A 166 11.68 15.37 -2.62
N VAL A 167 12.35 14.27 -2.32
CA VAL A 167 11.88 12.93 -2.69
C VAL A 167 10.60 12.60 -1.94
N LYS A 168 9.59 12.13 -2.69
CA LYS A 168 8.27 11.75 -2.18
C LYS A 168 8.02 10.28 -2.45
N GLY A 169 7.16 9.67 -1.63
CA GLY A 169 6.72 8.30 -1.87
C GLY A 169 7.08 7.36 -0.74
N VAL A 170 7.49 6.14 -1.05
CA VAL A 170 7.79 5.11 -0.07
C VAL A 170 8.93 4.18 -0.50
N ILE A 171 9.87 3.93 0.39
CA ILE A 171 10.83 2.83 0.35
C ILE A 171 10.58 2.02 1.61
N GLY A 172 9.72 1.00 1.50
CA GLY A 172 9.00 0.51 2.68
C GLY A 172 9.46 -0.84 3.19
N ALA A 173 9.75 -0.89 4.51
CA ALA A 173 9.93 -2.12 5.26
C ALA A 173 8.60 -2.80 5.59
N ASN A 174 8.60 -4.14 5.62
CA ASN A 174 7.50 -4.95 6.16
C ASN A 174 7.99 -6.34 6.59
N PRO A 175 8.85 -6.43 7.62
CA PRO A 175 9.50 -7.68 8.01
C PRO A 175 8.51 -8.75 8.52
N ILE A 176 7.43 -8.38 9.21
CA ILE A 176 6.41 -9.35 9.65
C ILE A 176 5.74 -10.02 8.43
N ALA A 177 5.42 -9.25 7.38
CA ALA A 177 4.86 -9.82 6.17
C ALA A 177 5.84 -10.78 5.48
N GLN A 178 7.14 -10.47 5.48
CA GLN A 178 8.16 -11.40 4.97
C GLN A 178 8.25 -12.66 5.82
N LEU A 179 8.20 -12.53 7.15
CA LEU A 179 8.14 -13.70 8.04
C LEU A 179 6.93 -14.59 7.74
N ILE A 180 5.75 -14.01 7.59
CA ILE A 180 4.52 -14.75 7.25
C ILE A 180 4.66 -15.44 5.89
N LYS A 181 5.19 -14.73 4.89
CA LYS A 181 5.33 -15.23 3.50
C LYS A 181 6.37 -16.35 3.39
N ARG A 182 7.48 -16.24 4.14
CA ARG A 182 8.65 -17.15 4.04
C ARG A 182 8.71 -18.20 5.12
N GLY A 183 8.02 -18.00 6.25
CA GLY A 183 8.14 -18.84 7.44
C GLY A 183 9.44 -18.62 8.25
N LYS A 184 10.37 -17.83 7.72
CA LYS A 184 11.65 -17.47 8.36
C LYS A 184 12.14 -16.10 7.88
N LEU A 185 13.05 -15.50 8.63
CA LEU A 185 13.81 -14.31 8.26
C LEU A 185 15.31 -14.63 8.25
N ASN A 186 16.09 -13.86 7.50
CA ASN A 186 17.55 -13.99 7.43
C ASN A 186 18.26 -13.23 8.58
N GLN A 187 17.55 -12.35 9.28
CA GLN A 187 17.99 -11.59 10.44
C GLN A 187 16.95 -11.69 11.57
N PRO A 188 17.36 -11.52 12.83
CA PRO A 188 16.43 -11.36 13.94
C PRO A 188 15.45 -10.22 13.72
N LEU A 189 14.17 -10.42 14.09
CA LEU A 189 13.13 -9.42 13.91
C LEU A 189 13.43 -8.11 14.68
N GLU A 190 14.08 -8.21 15.84
CA GLU A 190 14.50 -7.05 16.63
C GLU A 190 15.50 -6.16 15.89
N GLU A 191 16.47 -6.75 15.19
CA GLU A 191 17.42 -5.99 14.36
C GLU A 191 16.71 -5.26 13.20
N LEU A 192 15.73 -5.90 12.60
CA LEU A 192 14.91 -5.28 11.54
C LEU A 192 14.06 -4.12 12.08
N TYR A 193 13.58 -4.21 13.32
CA TYR A 193 12.91 -3.09 13.98
C TYR A 193 13.87 -1.94 14.29
N ASP A 194 15.13 -2.24 14.67
CA ASP A 194 16.17 -1.21 14.83
C ASP A 194 16.45 -0.50 13.50
N GLU A 195 16.62 -1.24 12.41
CA GLU A 195 16.77 -0.68 11.05
C GLU A 195 15.57 0.18 10.62
N MET A 196 14.34 -0.23 10.96
CA MET A 196 13.14 0.56 10.72
C MET A 196 13.17 1.89 11.49
N ALA A 197 13.57 1.87 12.76
CA ALA A 197 13.68 3.07 13.57
C ALA A 197 14.73 4.04 13.02
N GLU A 198 15.90 3.53 12.61
CA GLU A 198 16.94 4.35 11.94
C GLU A 198 16.45 4.93 10.62
N SER A 199 15.71 4.16 9.83
CA SER A 199 15.11 4.66 8.58
C SER A 199 14.16 5.83 8.84
N ILE A 200 13.35 5.77 9.89
CA ILE A 200 12.45 6.87 10.30
C ILE A 200 13.26 8.08 10.74
N ARG A 201 14.21 7.93 11.66
CA ARG A 201 15.06 9.04 12.14
C ARG A 201 15.77 9.75 11.00
N TRP A 202 16.32 8.97 10.09
CA TRP A 202 17.03 9.51 8.94
C TRP A 202 16.10 10.27 7.99
N THR A 203 14.95 9.69 7.64
CA THR A 203 14.02 10.31 6.69
C THR A 203 13.35 11.55 7.26
N ARG A 204 12.98 11.55 8.54
CA ARG A 204 12.43 12.78 9.16
C ARG A 204 13.37 13.96 9.05
N LYS A 205 14.68 13.72 9.12
CA LYS A 205 15.72 14.76 9.01
C LYS A 205 16.05 15.12 7.57
N ASN A 206 16.13 14.15 6.66
CA ASN A 206 16.75 14.34 5.33
C ASN A 206 15.75 14.25 4.16
N ALA A 207 14.65 13.52 4.31
CA ALA A 207 13.65 13.27 3.28
C ALA A 207 12.23 13.22 3.88
N PRO A 208 11.71 14.32 4.42
CA PRO A 208 10.51 14.33 5.26
C PRO A 208 9.22 13.89 4.54
N GLN A 209 9.22 13.85 3.21
CA GLN A 209 8.09 13.40 2.41
C GLN A 209 8.20 11.91 1.98
N LEU A 210 9.30 11.23 2.35
CA LEU A 210 9.51 9.83 2.06
C LEU A 210 9.08 8.95 3.26
N ARG A 211 8.25 7.97 2.99
CA ARG A 211 7.79 6.98 3.97
C ARG A 211 8.70 5.77 3.97
N THR A 212 8.80 5.06 5.11
CA THR A 212 9.74 3.94 5.27
C THR A 212 9.09 2.65 5.75
N ILE A 213 7.80 2.67 6.01
CA ILE A 213 7.02 1.49 6.39
C ILE A 213 5.89 1.31 5.38
N PHE A 214 5.85 0.15 4.72
CA PHE A 214 4.85 -0.14 3.71
C PHE A 214 4.13 -1.46 4.02
N VAL A 215 3.05 -1.37 4.79
CA VAL A 215 2.30 -2.54 5.23
C VAL A 215 1.36 -2.99 4.11
N ARG A 216 1.61 -4.18 3.57
CA ARG A 216 0.86 -4.74 2.44
C ARG A 216 -0.06 -5.87 2.88
N SER A 217 -1.27 -5.85 2.37
CA SER A 217 -2.31 -6.85 2.65
C SER A 217 -2.29 -8.08 1.74
N ASP A 218 -1.52 -8.04 0.65
CA ASP A 218 -1.55 -9.07 -0.42
C ASP A 218 -1.24 -10.48 0.08
N ILE A 219 -0.44 -10.62 1.12
CA ILE A 219 -0.17 -11.92 1.77
C ILE A 219 -1.43 -12.55 2.38
N PHE A 220 -2.38 -11.75 2.81
CA PHE A 220 -3.65 -12.21 3.39
C PHE A 220 -4.73 -12.37 2.32
N SER A 221 -4.96 -11.34 1.52
CA SER A 221 -6.03 -11.33 0.52
C SER A 221 -5.80 -12.36 -0.60
N ASN A 222 -4.56 -12.53 -1.07
CA ASN A 222 -4.23 -13.59 -2.03
C ASN A 222 -4.24 -14.99 -1.39
N GLY A 223 -4.15 -15.08 -0.07
CA GLY A 223 -4.35 -16.29 0.73
C GLY A 223 -5.81 -16.63 1.01
N GLY A 224 -6.77 -15.81 0.55
CA GLY A 224 -8.20 -16.04 0.69
C GLY A 224 -8.86 -15.33 1.87
N ALA A 225 -8.20 -14.37 2.51
CA ALA A 225 -8.82 -13.54 3.53
C ALA A 225 -9.95 -12.68 2.91
N ASN A 226 -11.07 -12.58 3.60
CA ASN A 226 -12.15 -11.68 3.23
C ASN A 226 -11.81 -10.21 3.56
N ALA A 227 -12.65 -9.27 3.15
CA ALA A 227 -12.41 -7.84 3.29
C ALA A 227 -12.17 -7.41 4.75
N VAL A 228 -12.92 -7.98 5.71
CA VAL A 228 -12.77 -7.67 7.15
C VAL A 228 -11.44 -8.23 7.68
N GLN A 229 -11.13 -9.48 7.35
CA GLN A 229 -9.89 -10.14 7.76
C GLN A 229 -8.66 -9.43 7.17
N GLU A 230 -8.73 -9.02 5.90
CA GLU A 230 -7.66 -8.29 5.24
C GLU A 230 -7.31 -7.00 5.99
N VAL A 231 -8.30 -6.17 6.33
CA VAL A 231 -8.10 -4.94 7.10
C VAL A 231 -7.56 -5.26 8.50
N ALA A 232 -8.17 -6.22 9.20
CA ALA A 232 -7.79 -6.57 10.56
C ALA A 232 -6.33 -7.05 10.67
N TYR A 233 -5.91 -7.96 9.80
CA TYR A 233 -4.54 -8.49 9.82
C TYR A 233 -3.51 -7.45 9.39
N THR A 234 -3.83 -6.64 8.40
CA THR A 234 -2.95 -5.55 7.94
C THR A 234 -2.72 -4.54 9.05
N PHE A 235 -3.77 -4.14 9.76
CA PHE A 235 -3.62 -3.20 10.88
C PHE A 235 -3.01 -3.84 12.13
N ALA A 236 -3.18 -5.14 12.35
CA ALA A 236 -2.46 -5.84 13.42
C ALA A 236 -0.94 -5.76 13.24
N ILE A 237 -0.44 -5.93 12.00
CA ILE A 237 0.99 -5.71 11.70
C ILE A 237 1.38 -4.25 11.99
N ALA A 238 0.59 -3.30 11.53
CA ALA A 238 0.89 -1.88 11.74
C ALA A 238 0.89 -1.48 13.23
N VAL A 239 -0.04 -2.04 14.02
CA VAL A 239 -0.08 -1.85 15.49
C VAL A 239 1.20 -2.35 16.15
N GLU A 240 1.70 -3.51 15.72
CA GLU A 240 2.97 -4.02 16.24
C GLU A 240 4.14 -3.08 15.87
N TYR A 241 4.18 -2.59 14.64
CA TYR A 241 5.20 -1.61 14.24
C TYR A 241 5.12 -0.31 15.05
N ILE A 242 3.92 0.21 15.33
CA ILE A 242 3.78 1.38 16.20
C ILE A 242 4.38 1.09 17.59
N ARG A 243 4.05 -0.04 18.20
CA ARG A 243 4.55 -0.42 19.52
C ARG A 243 6.07 -0.53 19.54
N GLU A 244 6.64 -1.21 18.55
CA GLU A 244 8.08 -1.41 18.45
C GLU A 244 8.83 -0.10 18.16
N MET A 245 8.27 0.80 17.35
CA MET A 245 8.87 2.11 17.12
C MET A 245 8.79 3.00 18.36
N GLN A 246 7.66 2.99 19.09
CA GLN A 246 7.55 3.73 20.36
C GLN A 246 8.52 3.20 21.43
N LYS A 247 8.74 1.88 21.56
CA LYS A 247 9.77 1.30 22.43
C LYS A 247 11.17 1.83 22.11
N ARG A 248 11.43 2.13 20.83
CA ARG A 248 12.69 2.69 20.34
C ARG A 248 12.75 4.22 20.39
N GLY A 249 11.76 4.84 21.06
CA GLY A 249 11.71 6.29 21.29
C GLY A 249 11.33 7.12 20.07
N ILE A 250 10.67 6.53 19.06
CA ILE A 250 10.12 7.28 17.94
C ILE A 250 8.77 7.86 18.34
N ASP A 251 8.59 9.15 18.07
CA ASP A 251 7.33 9.85 18.34
C ASP A 251 6.21 9.36 17.42
N ILE A 252 4.96 9.38 17.92
CA ILE A 252 3.80 8.91 17.16
C ILE A 252 3.56 9.72 15.87
N HIS A 253 3.91 11.02 15.86
CA HIS A 253 3.86 11.84 14.66
C HIS A 253 4.81 11.31 13.58
N ASP A 254 6.06 11.03 13.93
CA ASP A 254 7.06 10.52 12.99
C ASP A 254 6.69 9.14 12.47
N ILE A 255 6.11 8.28 13.32
CA ILE A 255 5.59 6.97 12.92
C ILE A 255 4.45 7.15 11.91
N ALA A 256 3.49 8.02 12.19
CA ALA A 256 2.35 8.30 11.29
C ALA A 256 2.80 8.79 9.91
N GLN A 257 3.80 9.68 9.89
CA GLN A 257 4.37 10.18 8.64
C GLN A 257 5.21 9.14 7.88
N SER A 258 5.58 8.05 8.51
CA SER A 258 6.40 6.98 7.92
C SER A 258 5.59 5.79 7.41
N LEU A 259 4.32 5.66 7.79
CA LEU A 259 3.45 4.55 7.43
C LEU A 259 2.69 4.79 6.12
N GLN A 260 2.65 3.76 5.28
CA GLN A 260 1.77 3.63 4.12
C GLN A 260 1.20 2.22 4.07
N PHE A 261 -0.04 2.10 3.59
CA PHE A 261 -0.73 0.82 3.42
C PHE A 261 -0.91 0.49 1.95
N ALA A 262 -0.89 -0.80 1.63
CA ALA A 262 -1.37 -1.31 0.35
C ALA A 262 -2.47 -2.33 0.59
N PHE A 263 -3.66 -2.07 0.03
CA PHE A 263 -4.79 -2.99 0.04
C PHE A 263 -5.03 -3.55 -1.36
N ASN A 264 -5.40 -4.82 -1.41
CA ASN A 264 -5.84 -5.40 -2.67
C ASN A 264 -7.30 -5.02 -2.94
N THR A 265 -7.68 -4.99 -4.21
CA THR A 265 -9.08 -4.85 -4.62
C THR A 265 -9.55 -6.12 -5.32
N GLY A 266 -10.62 -6.69 -4.81
CA GLY A 266 -11.25 -7.92 -5.32
C GLY A 266 -12.39 -7.64 -6.28
N ALA A 267 -13.20 -8.68 -6.53
CA ALA A 267 -14.29 -8.60 -7.50
C ALA A 267 -15.60 -8.04 -6.93
N THR A 268 -15.73 -7.90 -5.62
CA THR A 268 -16.99 -7.50 -4.97
C THR A 268 -17.06 -5.97 -4.82
N PHE A 269 -17.43 -5.29 -5.88
CA PHE A 269 -17.32 -3.85 -6.07
C PHE A 269 -17.70 -2.99 -4.85
N TYR A 270 -18.88 -3.17 -4.26
CA TYR A 270 -19.32 -2.35 -3.13
C TYR A 270 -18.63 -2.70 -1.82
N ILE A 271 -18.27 -3.96 -1.64
CA ILE A 271 -17.46 -4.38 -0.47
C ILE A 271 -16.08 -3.73 -0.51
N GLU A 272 -15.45 -3.64 -1.68
CA GLU A 272 -14.15 -3.00 -1.84
C GLU A 272 -14.20 -1.50 -1.51
N ILE A 273 -15.23 -0.79 -1.97
CA ILE A 273 -15.46 0.61 -1.60
C ILE A 273 -15.64 0.75 -0.07
N ALA A 274 -16.49 -0.10 0.51
CA ALA A 274 -16.76 -0.07 1.95
C ALA A 274 -15.51 -0.41 2.76
N LYS A 275 -14.73 -1.41 2.35
CA LYS A 275 -13.45 -1.81 2.95
C LYS A 275 -12.48 -0.63 3.06
N LEU A 276 -12.23 0.07 1.97
CA LEU A 276 -11.29 1.19 1.91
C LEU A 276 -11.75 2.38 2.77
N ARG A 277 -13.04 2.63 2.82
CA ARG A 277 -13.61 3.67 3.70
C ARG A 277 -13.54 3.26 5.18
N ALA A 278 -13.96 2.04 5.51
CA ALA A 278 -13.88 1.51 6.86
C ALA A 278 -12.43 1.43 7.37
N ALA A 279 -11.48 1.07 6.50
CA ALA A 279 -10.06 1.06 6.84
C ALA A 279 -9.57 2.44 7.34
N ARG A 280 -10.00 3.54 6.72
CA ARG A 280 -9.63 4.89 7.19
C ARG A 280 -10.18 5.18 8.58
N GLN A 281 -11.44 4.88 8.81
CA GLN A 281 -12.07 5.11 10.11
C GLN A 281 -11.44 4.25 11.21
N VAL A 282 -11.23 2.97 10.94
CA VAL A 282 -10.56 2.05 11.88
C VAL A 282 -9.14 2.53 12.19
N TRP A 283 -8.38 2.94 11.16
CA TRP A 283 -7.03 3.47 11.34
C TRP A 283 -7.01 4.75 12.17
N SER A 284 -7.92 5.70 11.89
CA SER A 284 -8.06 6.93 12.67
C SER A 284 -8.29 6.61 14.15
N ASN A 285 -9.15 5.64 14.46
CA ASN A 285 -9.40 5.21 15.83
C ASN A 285 -8.18 4.53 16.48
N ILE A 286 -7.44 3.71 15.72
CA ILE A 286 -6.17 3.11 16.20
C ILE A 286 -5.19 4.23 16.55
N MET A 287 -4.93 5.15 15.65
CA MET A 287 -3.99 6.25 15.85
C MET A 287 -4.40 7.15 17.02
N LYS A 288 -5.71 7.41 17.17
CA LYS A 288 -6.25 8.10 18.34
C LYS A 288 -5.93 7.37 19.65
N ALA A 289 -6.06 6.05 19.67
CA ALA A 289 -5.74 5.23 20.85
C ALA A 289 -4.24 5.25 21.22
N PHE A 290 -3.37 5.46 20.23
CA PHE A 290 -1.93 5.67 20.43
C PHE A 290 -1.55 7.13 20.75
N GLY A 291 -2.53 8.03 20.92
CA GLY A 291 -2.31 9.43 21.29
C GLY A 291 -1.96 10.36 20.14
N ALA A 292 -2.16 9.93 18.88
CA ALA A 292 -1.91 10.79 17.73
C ALA A 292 -2.87 11.99 17.66
N GLU A 293 -2.35 13.15 17.26
CA GLU A 293 -3.16 14.31 16.94
C GLU A 293 -4.03 14.06 15.69
N GLU A 294 -5.12 14.81 15.51
CA GLU A 294 -6.04 14.60 14.39
C GLU A 294 -5.34 14.61 13.02
N LYS A 295 -4.42 15.55 12.81
CA LYS A 295 -3.63 15.66 11.56
C LYS A 295 -2.83 14.40 11.18
N ASP A 296 -2.51 13.56 12.18
CA ASP A 296 -1.67 12.37 12.06
C ASP A 296 -2.48 11.07 11.96
N ARG A 297 -3.82 11.15 11.99
CA ARG A 297 -4.70 9.97 11.97
C ARG A 297 -5.09 9.52 10.57
N SER A 298 -4.69 10.26 9.54
CA SER A 298 -5.02 9.90 8.15
C SER A 298 -4.34 8.62 7.71
N CYS A 299 -5.05 7.81 6.93
CA CYS A 299 -4.54 6.57 6.36
C CYS A 299 -4.09 6.81 4.92
N LYS A 300 -2.79 6.67 4.63
CA LYS A 300 -2.24 6.72 3.27
C LYS A 300 -2.41 5.37 2.61
N ILE A 301 -3.23 5.28 1.57
CA ILE A 301 -3.63 4.02 0.94
C ILE A 301 -3.16 3.97 -0.51
N HIS A 302 -2.31 2.99 -0.82
CA HIS A 302 -2.11 2.46 -2.15
C HIS A 302 -3.05 1.28 -2.36
N ALA A 303 -3.62 1.11 -3.54
CA ALA A 303 -4.39 -0.08 -3.87
C ALA A 303 -3.80 -0.80 -5.07
N ARG A 304 -4.07 -2.08 -5.17
CA ARG A 304 -3.62 -2.93 -6.25
C ARG A 304 -4.63 -4.03 -6.54
N PRO A 305 -4.63 -4.59 -7.76
CA PRO A 305 -5.54 -5.69 -8.07
C PRO A 305 -5.20 -6.95 -7.26
N ALA A 306 -6.25 -7.64 -6.78
CA ALA A 306 -6.08 -8.93 -6.12
C ALA A 306 -5.72 -10.02 -7.14
N MET A 307 -4.55 -10.63 -6.98
CA MET A 307 -4.13 -11.75 -7.84
C MET A 307 -5.05 -12.96 -7.72
N PHE A 308 -5.70 -13.12 -6.55
CA PHE A 308 -6.69 -14.17 -6.30
C PHE A 308 -7.85 -14.18 -7.33
N THR A 309 -8.16 -13.03 -7.95
CA THR A 309 -9.24 -12.89 -8.94
C THR A 309 -8.80 -13.03 -10.39
N LYS A 310 -7.50 -13.19 -10.64
CA LYS A 310 -6.95 -13.25 -11.99
C LYS A 310 -6.97 -14.68 -12.55
N THR A 311 -6.95 -14.78 -13.87
CA THR A 311 -6.88 -16.06 -14.60
C THR A 311 -5.77 -16.02 -15.64
N ILE A 312 -5.12 -17.16 -15.84
CA ILE A 312 -4.13 -17.37 -16.91
C ILE A 312 -4.76 -17.97 -18.17
N PHE A 313 -5.98 -18.51 -18.08
CA PHE A 313 -6.65 -19.20 -19.19
C PHE A 313 -7.25 -18.24 -20.21
N ASP A 314 -7.65 -17.05 -19.78
CA ASP A 314 -8.11 -15.96 -20.66
C ASP A 314 -7.63 -14.63 -20.03
N ILE A 315 -6.46 -14.19 -20.47
CA ILE A 315 -5.82 -12.98 -19.94
C ILE A 315 -6.61 -11.71 -20.29
N GLY A 316 -7.35 -11.70 -21.41
CA GLY A 316 -8.19 -10.57 -21.81
C GLY A 316 -9.31 -10.27 -20.81
N VAL A 317 -9.85 -11.29 -20.14
CA VAL A 317 -10.88 -11.11 -19.09
C VAL A 317 -10.32 -10.36 -17.88
N ASN A 318 -9.02 -10.45 -17.61
CA ASN A 318 -8.41 -9.72 -16.51
C ASN A 318 -8.52 -8.21 -16.69
N MET A 319 -8.48 -7.68 -17.91
CA MET A 319 -8.68 -6.24 -18.18
C MET A 319 -10.05 -5.76 -17.71
N LEU A 320 -11.10 -6.55 -17.96
CA LEU A 320 -12.46 -6.22 -17.49
C LEU A 320 -12.56 -6.26 -15.97
N ARG A 321 -11.97 -7.27 -15.34
CA ARG A 321 -11.91 -7.36 -13.87
C ARG A 321 -11.16 -6.20 -13.27
N GLU A 322 -10.02 -5.85 -13.84
CA GLU A 322 -9.17 -4.76 -13.37
C GLU A 322 -9.86 -3.41 -13.47
N THR A 323 -10.58 -3.14 -14.57
CA THR A 323 -11.38 -1.93 -14.74
C THR A 323 -12.35 -1.71 -13.58
N THR A 324 -13.08 -2.74 -13.17
CA THR A 324 -14.02 -2.64 -12.03
C THR A 324 -13.31 -2.54 -10.69
N GLN A 325 -12.16 -3.18 -10.53
CA GLN A 325 -11.31 -3.10 -9.33
C GLN A 325 -10.72 -1.71 -9.14
N ILE A 326 -10.16 -1.12 -10.20
CA ILE A 326 -9.67 0.27 -10.18
C ILE A 326 -10.81 1.22 -9.83
N PHE A 327 -11.97 1.06 -10.47
CA PHE A 327 -13.12 1.92 -10.22
C PHE A 327 -13.58 1.84 -8.76
N SER A 328 -13.66 0.66 -8.17
CA SER A 328 -13.99 0.51 -6.75
C SER A 328 -12.96 1.17 -5.84
N ALA A 329 -11.67 1.04 -6.15
CA ALA A 329 -10.58 1.66 -5.40
C ALA A 329 -10.67 3.20 -5.44
N VAL A 330 -10.87 3.77 -6.62
CA VAL A 330 -10.97 5.23 -6.80
C VAL A 330 -12.18 5.78 -6.06
N VAL A 331 -13.35 5.16 -6.19
CA VAL A 331 -14.56 5.54 -5.42
C VAL A 331 -14.35 5.35 -3.92
N GLY A 332 -13.57 4.34 -3.52
CA GLY A 332 -13.12 4.13 -2.15
C GLY A 332 -12.13 5.20 -1.65
N GLY A 333 -11.57 6.01 -2.55
CA GLY A 333 -10.75 7.18 -2.21
C GLY A 333 -9.28 6.85 -1.97
N VAL A 334 -8.67 5.94 -2.73
CA VAL A 334 -7.24 5.60 -2.61
C VAL A 334 -6.33 6.74 -3.04
N ASP A 335 -5.10 6.77 -2.52
CA ASP A 335 -4.11 7.79 -2.88
C ASP A 335 -3.33 7.42 -4.14
N SER A 336 -3.17 6.12 -4.42
CA SER A 336 -2.56 5.61 -5.65
C SER A 336 -3.06 4.20 -5.97
N TYR A 337 -2.91 3.79 -7.23
CA TYR A 337 -3.27 2.46 -7.73
C TYR A 337 -2.18 1.90 -8.62
N GLU A 338 -1.92 0.55 -8.48
CA GLU A 338 -0.99 -0.24 -9.32
C GLU A 338 -1.68 -0.80 -10.54
#